data_425b0266eca2a5ab7ac494dbe127ee02
#
_entry.id   425b0266eca2a5ab7ac494dbe127ee02
#
_cell.length_a   1.000
_cell.length_b   1.000
_cell.length_c   1.000
_cell.angle_alpha   90.00
_cell.angle_beta   90.00
_cell.angle_gamma   90.00
#
_symmetry.space_group_name_H-M   'P 1'
#
loop_
_entity.id
_entity.type
_entity.pdbx_description
1 polymer ?
#
loop_
_entity_poly.entity_id
_entity_poly.type
_entity_poly.pdbx_seq_one_letter_code
_entity_poly.pdbx_strand_id
1 'polypeptide(L)'
;RAYTGDSVKRLLVAGGRLAGTDAGVPGLLDAMCQLGLLIGDSEEVCRAPQADEFTGGIDEPQAVVQPNYEVTLKPSASFADSLELALMSKLQTYDFFPVFELTRESVTRRLSDGMRSEQLLDLLERLGGGPPSPNVVFSIDSWEKEYLSVKLFSGPVLLVDPARRHLVEHSEAMSDLIVSIPAPGVYLLSTNDTDLIEKALHDCGIDQTPA
;
A
#
# COMPACT_ATOMS: atom_id res chain seq x y z
N ARG A 1 -8.85 15.65 -23.49
CA ARG A 1 -7.49 15.45 -24.06
C ARG A 1 -7.29 13.95 -24.20
N ALA A 2 -6.93 13.49 -25.40
CA ALA A 2 -6.55 12.10 -25.65
C ALA A 2 -5.15 11.84 -25.06
N TYR A 3 -4.97 10.70 -24.45
CA TYR A 3 -3.69 10.20 -23.96
C TYR A 3 -3.36 8.92 -24.72
N THR A 4 -2.14 8.76 -25.18
CA THR A 4 -1.70 7.47 -25.73
C THR A 4 -1.55 6.47 -24.59
N GLY A 5 -1.78 5.18 -24.85
CA GLY A 5 -1.61 4.11 -23.86
C GLY A 5 -0.24 4.18 -23.16
N ASP A 6 0.82 4.57 -23.89
CA ASP A 6 2.16 4.81 -23.34
C ASP A 6 2.23 5.99 -22.35
N SER A 7 1.45 7.04 -22.58
CA SER A 7 1.41 8.19 -21.66
C SER A 7 0.71 7.84 -20.34
N VAL A 8 -0.36 7.05 -20.40
CA VAL A 8 -1.06 6.53 -19.20
C VAL A 8 -0.17 5.54 -18.45
N LYS A 9 0.55 4.66 -19.19
CA LYS A 9 1.53 3.74 -18.62
C LYS A 9 2.63 4.49 -17.86
N ARG A 10 3.20 5.54 -18.44
CA ARG A 10 4.22 6.37 -17.78
C ARG A 10 3.69 7.10 -16.55
N LEU A 11 2.46 7.59 -16.58
CA LEU A 11 1.81 8.24 -15.42
C LEU A 11 1.59 7.26 -14.27
N LEU A 12 1.15 6.03 -14.57
CA LEU A 12 0.94 4.98 -13.58
C LEU A 12 2.25 4.47 -12.96
N VAL A 13 3.30 4.35 -13.79
CA VAL A 13 4.65 3.97 -13.33
C VAL A 13 5.30 5.10 -12.52
N ALA A 14 5.18 6.36 -12.96
CA ALA A 14 5.71 7.52 -12.24
C ALA A 14 5.00 7.77 -10.89
N GLY A 15 3.73 7.34 -10.77
CA GLY A 15 2.99 7.39 -9.52
C GLY A 15 3.42 6.34 -8.47
N GLY A 16 4.44 5.50 -8.77
CA GLY A 16 4.97 4.49 -7.84
C GLY A 16 4.02 3.36 -7.47
N ARG A 17 2.82 3.34 -8.07
CA ARG A 17 1.73 2.40 -7.71
C ARG A 17 1.70 1.11 -8.52
N LEU A 18 2.50 1.01 -9.57
CA LEU A 18 2.69 -0.21 -10.37
C LEU A 18 4.16 -0.62 -10.37
N ALA A 19 4.66 -1.00 -9.20
CA ALA A 19 5.97 -1.61 -9.12
C ALA A 19 5.90 -3.02 -9.69
N GLY A 20 6.46 -3.21 -10.87
CA GLY A 20 7.11 -4.46 -11.18
C GLY A 20 6.52 -5.40 -12.21
N THR A 21 5.43 -5.11 -12.96
CA THR A 21 5.12 -5.96 -14.12
C THR A 21 4.45 -5.20 -15.26
N ASP A 22 5.10 -5.24 -16.42
CA ASP A 22 4.53 -4.77 -17.71
C ASP A 22 3.21 -5.50 -18.09
N ALA A 23 2.95 -6.65 -17.47
CA ALA A 23 1.78 -7.48 -17.76
C ALA A 23 0.46 -6.99 -17.11
N GLY A 24 0.53 -6.17 -16.07
CA GLY A 24 -0.67 -5.69 -15.36
C GLY A 24 -1.33 -4.45 -15.97
N VAL A 25 -0.60 -3.67 -16.76
CA VAL A 25 -1.10 -2.39 -17.31
C VAL A 25 -2.19 -2.58 -18.37
N PRO A 26 -2.08 -3.51 -19.33
CA PRO A 26 -3.16 -3.76 -20.27
C PRO A 26 -4.47 -4.17 -19.58
N GLY A 27 -4.39 -5.09 -18.62
CA GLY A 27 -5.57 -5.54 -17.87
C GLY A 27 -6.22 -4.43 -17.02
N LEU A 28 -5.42 -3.50 -16.49
CA LEU A 28 -5.94 -2.33 -15.79
C LEU A 28 -6.64 -1.36 -16.73
N LEU A 29 -6.06 -1.08 -17.89
CA LEU A 29 -6.69 -0.22 -18.90
C LEU A 29 -7.99 -0.83 -19.43
N ASP A 30 -8.02 -2.13 -19.68
CA ASP A 30 -9.24 -2.85 -20.06
C ASP A 30 -10.31 -2.77 -18.96
N ALA A 31 -9.93 -2.97 -17.71
CA ALA A 31 -10.85 -2.81 -16.59
C ALA A 31 -11.39 -1.39 -16.48
N MET A 32 -10.55 -0.37 -16.66
CA MET A 32 -10.97 1.02 -16.65
C MET A 32 -11.91 1.38 -17.82
N CYS A 33 -11.69 0.78 -19.01
CA CYS A 33 -12.61 0.91 -20.13
C CYS A 33 -13.94 0.19 -19.87
N GLN A 34 -13.90 -1.02 -19.31
CA GLN A 34 -15.11 -1.77 -18.92
C GLN A 34 -15.94 -1.04 -17.86
N LEU A 35 -15.27 -0.35 -16.95
CA LEU A 35 -15.91 0.49 -15.92
C LEU A 35 -16.43 1.83 -16.48
N GLY A 36 -16.24 2.10 -17.77
CA GLY A 36 -16.66 3.36 -18.38
C GLY A 36 -15.85 4.58 -17.94
N LEU A 37 -14.72 4.37 -17.29
CA LEU A 37 -13.82 5.43 -16.80
C LEU A 37 -12.92 5.95 -17.92
N LEU A 38 -12.64 5.11 -18.90
CA LEU A 38 -11.91 5.44 -20.10
C LEU A 38 -12.70 5.01 -21.33
N ILE A 39 -12.54 5.75 -22.42
CA ILE A 39 -13.05 5.40 -23.75
C ILE A 39 -11.85 5.28 -24.67
N GLY A 40 -11.71 4.17 -25.35
CA GLY A 40 -10.63 3.99 -26.31
C GLY A 40 -10.34 2.53 -26.61
N ASP A 41 -9.40 2.33 -27.52
CA ASP A 41 -8.82 1.03 -27.83
C ASP A 41 -7.38 0.96 -27.33
N SER A 42 -6.65 -0.08 -27.75
CA SER A 42 -5.28 -0.34 -27.28
C SER A 42 -4.26 0.75 -27.68
N GLU A 43 -4.59 1.64 -28.61
CA GLU A 43 -3.66 2.66 -29.12
C GLU A 43 -3.99 4.07 -28.61
N GLU A 44 -5.27 4.42 -28.46
CA GLU A 44 -5.69 5.73 -27.93
C GLU A 44 -6.71 5.56 -26.82
N VAL A 45 -6.38 6.07 -25.65
CA VAL A 45 -7.27 6.08 -24.48
C VAL A 45 -7.68 7.51 -24.18
N CYS A 46 -8.95 7.78 -24.18
CA CYS A 46 -9.53 9.04 -23.80
C CYS A 46 -10.27 8.93 -22.47
N ARG A 47 -10.20 9.97 -21.66
CA ARG A 47 -11.03 10.08 -20.47
C ARG A 47 -12.50 10.16 -20.89
N ALA A 48 -13.36 9.38 -20.22
CA ALA A 48 -14.80 9.46 -20.44
C ALA A 48 -15.31 10.89 -20.17
N PRO A 49 -16.14 11.49 -21.02
CA PRO A 49 -16.64 12.85 -20.84
C PRO A 49 -17.37 13.06 -19.49
N GLN A 50 -18.04 12.03 -19.01
CA GLN A 50 -18.76 12.04 -17.73
C GLN A 50 -17.85 12.11 -16.50
N ALA A 51 -16.55 11.86 -16.64
CA ALA A 51 -15.63 11.95 -15.51
C ALA A 51 -15.41 13.39 -15.00
N ASP A 52 -15.80 14.41 -15.74
CA ASP A 52 -15.72 15.82 -15.33
C ASP A 52 -17.04 16.30 -14.72
N GLU A 53 -18.17 15.64 -15.01
CA GLU A 53 -19.49 15.96 -14.43
C GLU A 53 -19.68 15.36 -13.03
N PHE A 54 -18.85 14.40 -12.65
CA PHE A 54 -18.83 13.76 -11.32
C PHE A 54 -18.05 14.54 -10.24
N THR A 55 -17.97 15.85 -10.32
CA THR A 55 -17.72 16.67 -9.15
C THR A 55 -19.03 16.81 -8.37
N GLY A 56 -19.56 15.70 -7.87
CA GLY A 56 -20.60 15.71 -6.86
C GLY A 56 -20.16 16.63 -5.72
N GLY A 57 -21.08 17.44 -5.24
CA GLY A 57 -20.77 18.39 -4.18
C GLY A 57 -20.08 17.66 -3.02
N ILE A 58 -19.10 18.32 -2.46
CA ILE A 58 -18.23 17.82 -1.38
C ILE A 58 -19.04 17.36 -0.13
N ASP A 59 -20.35 17.67 -0.09
CA ASP A 59 -21.22 17.45 1.07
C ASP A 59 -22.12 16.21 0.97
N GLU A 60 -22.16 15.48 -0.15
CA GLU A 60 -22.99 14.27 -0.25
C GLU A 60 -22.15 12.99 -0.10
N PRO A 61 -22.65 12.00 0.70
CA PRO A 61 -22.00 10.71 0.79
C PRO A 61 -21.83 10.04 -0.58
N GLN A 62 -20.63 9.68 -0.93
CA GLN A 62 -20.28 9.09 -2.23
C GLN A 62 -20.45 7.57 -2.24
N ALA A 63 -20.59 6.97 -1.07
CA ALA A 63 -20.83 5.54 -0.90
C ALA A 63 -21.76 5.26 0.28
N VAL A 64 -22.27 4.05 0.34
CA VAL A 64 -22.95 3.50 1.51
C VAL A 64 -22.08 2.41 2.10
N VAL A 65 -21.48 2.66 3.27
CA VAL A 65 -20.67 1.70 4.01
C VAL A 65 -21.59 0.93 4.97
N GLN A 66 -21.74 -0.36 4.73
CA GLN A 66 -22.63 -1.21 5.50
C GLN A 66 -21.89 -1.95 6.63
N PRO A 67 -22.57 -2.29 7.73
CA PRO A 67 -21.96 -3.05 8.83
C PRO A 67 -21.49 -4.47 8.45
N ASN A 68 -21.98 -5.04 7.36
CA ASN A 68 -21.59 -6.33 6.82
C ASN A 68 -20.35 -6.28 5.91
N TYR A 69 -19.59 -5.17 5.98
CA TYR A 69 -18.37 -4.92 5.19
C TYR A 69 -18.61 -4.63 3.70
N GLU A 70 -19.85 -4.50 3.26
CA GLU A 70 -20.17 -4.08 1.91
C GLU A 70 -20.11 -2.57 1.78
N VAL A 71 -19.57 -2.10 0.67
CA VAL A 71 -19.49 -0.69 0.29
C VAL A 71 -20.09 -0.54 -1.09
N THR A 72 -21.27 0.08 -1.14
CA THR A 72 -21.94 0.40 -2.40
C THR A 72 -21.52 1.79 -2.85
N LEU A 73 -20.84 1.87 -3.97
CA LEU A 73 -20.35 3.13 -4.53
C LEU A 73 -21.44 3.83 -5.34
N LYS A 74 -21.63 5.12 -5.12
CA LYS A 74 -22.57 5.93 -5.90
C LYS A 74 -21.91 6.49 -7.17
N PRO A 75 -22.67 6.84 -8.22
CA PRO A 75 -22.12 7.45 -9.43
C PRO A 75 -21.42 8.80 -9.18
N SER A 76 -21.74 9.46 -8.07
CA SER A 76 -21.11 10.72 -7.65
C SER A 76 -19.71 10.55 -7.06
N ALA A 77 -19.25 9.31 -6.83
CA ALA A 77 -17.96 9.07 -6.24
C ALA A 77 -16.82 9.54 -7.15
N SER A 78 -15.80 10.18 -6.55
CA SER A 78 -14.64 10.60 -7.30
C SER A 78 -13.88 9.38 -7.83
N PHE A 79 -13.25 9.52 -8.99
CA PHE A 79 -12.42 8.44 -9.55
C PHE A 79 -11.28 8.03 -8.60
N ALA A 80 -10.67 8.99 -7.94
CA ALA A 80 -9.57 8.74 -7.01
C ALA A 80 -10.02 7.89 -5.82
N ASP A 81 -11.14 8.25 -5.19
CA ASP A 81 -11.69 7.51 -4.05
C ASP A 81 -12.23 6.14 -4.46
N SER A 82 -12.82 6.05 -5.66
CA SER A 82 -13.26 4.76 -6.23
C SER A 82 -12.09 3.80 -6.45
N LEU A 83 -10.96 4.31 -6.96
CA LEU A 83 -9.75 3.53 -7.16
C LEU A 83 -9.13 3.09 -5.81
N GLU A 84 -9.06 4.01 -4.84
CA GLU A 84 -8.55 3.68 -3.50
C GLU A 84 -9.42 2.60 -2.84
N LEU A 85 -10.75 2.71 -2.95
CA LEU A 85 -11.67 1.68 -2.47
C LEU A 85 -11.45 0.34 -3.18
N ALA A 86 -11.34 0.34 -4.50
CA ALA A 86 -11.10 -0.89 -5.28
C ALA A 86 -9.78 -1.58 -4.91
N LEU A 87 -8.76 -0.82 -4.49
CA LEU A 87 -7.48 -1.38 -4.06
C LEU A 87 -7.55 -2.06 -2.67
N MET A 88 -8.47 -1.63 -1.79
CA MET A 88 -8.62 -2.15 -0.43
C MET A 88 -9.79 -3.12 -0.25
N SER A 89 -10.52 -3.41 -1.31
CA SER A 89 -11.72 -4.23 -1.28
C SER A 89 -11.78 -5.19 -2.45
N LYS A 90 -12.78 -6.05 -2.47
CA LYS A 90 -13.06 -6.97 -3.57
C LYS A 90 -14.39 -6.59 -4.20
N LEU A 91 -14.40 -6.40 -5.53
CA LEU A 91 -15.63 -6.17 -6.27
C LEU A 91 -16.51 -7.44 -6.21
N GLN A 92 -17.73 -7.31 -5.69
CA GLN A 92 -18.70 -8.39 -5.57
C GLN A 92 -19.67 -8.41 -6.76
N THR A 93 -20.27 -7.28 -7.04
CA THR A 93 -21.20 -7.13 -8.16
C THR A 93 -21.03 -5.77 -8.82
N TYR A 94 -21.32 -5.74 -10.09
CA TYR A 94 -21.36 -4.53 -10.89
C TYR A 94 -22.64 -4.52 -11.73
N ASP A 95 -23.70 -3.97 -11.13
CA ASP A 95 -24.97 -3.76 -11.82
C ASP A 95 -25.17 -2.26 -12.07
N PHE A 96 -26.18 -1.65 -11.42
CA PHE A 96 -26.38 -0.19 -11.45
C PHE A 96 -25.33 0.55 -10.61
N PHE A 97 -24.93 -0.06 -9.49
CA PHE A 97 -23.89 0.44 -8.59
C PHE A 97 -22.88 -0.67 -8.29
N PRO A 98 -21.60 -0.37 -8.36
CA PRO A 98 -20.59 -1.34 -7.93
C PRO A 98 -20.68 -1.56 -6.42
N VAL A 99 -20.72 -2.82 -6.02
CA VAL A 99 -20.69 -3.25 -4.64
C VAL A 99 -19.34 -3.90 -4.37
N PHE A 100 -18.63 -3.37 -3.42
CA PHE A 100 -17.34 -3.86 -2.95
C PHE A 100 -17.49 -4.50 -1.58
N GLU A 101 -16.67 -5.49 -1.29
CA GLU A 101 -16.57 -6.12 0.03
C GLU A 101 -15.18 -5.89 0.62
N LEU A 102 -15.14 -5.39 1.83
CA LEU A 102 -13.92 -5.30 2.64
C LEU A 102 -13.63 -6.68 3.22
N THR A 103 -12.62 -7.34 2.70
CA THR A 103 -12.17 -8.63 3.22
C THR A 103 -10.85 -8.47 3.97
N ARG A 104 -10.58 -9.38 4.92
CA ARG A 104 -9.29 -9.42 5.59
C ARG A 104 -8.12 -9.44 4.59
N GLU A 105 -8.24 -10.26 3.53
CA GLU A 105 -7.19 -10.39 2.51
C GLU A 105 -6.94 -9.08 1.77
N SER A 106 -8.00 -8.39 1.32
CA SER A 106 -7.86 -7.14 0.57
C SER A 106 -7.29 -6.00 1.44
N VAL A 107 -7.73 -5.91 2.70
CA VAL A 107 -7.21 -4.94 3.66
C VAL A 107 -5.74 -5.24 4.01
N THR A 108 -5.41 -6.50 4.31
CA THR A 108 -4.03 -6.90 4.63
C THR A 108 -3.07 -6.62 3.47
N ARG A 109 -3.53 -6.79 2.23
CA ARG A 109 -2.74 -6.43 1.04
C ARG A 109 -2.40 -4.93 1.03
N ARG A 110 -3.36 -4.07 1.35
CA ARG A 110 -3.11 -2.61 1.42
C ARG A 110 -2.18 -2.23 2.59
N LEU A 111 -2.29 -2.94 3.71
CA LEU A 111 -1.35 -2.77 4.82
C LEU A 111 0.08 -3.17 4.42
N SER A 112 0.23 -4.20 3.57
CA SER A 112 1.54 -4.60 3.04
C SER A 112 2.15 -3.58 2.08
N ASP A 113 1.31 -2.78 1.40
CA ASP A 113 1.73 -1.65 0.58
C ASP A 113 2.11 -0.40 1.41
N GLY A 114 2.09 -0.50 2.74
CA GLY A 114 2.47 0.55 3.67
C GLY A 114 1.33 1.47 4.12
N MET A 115 0.08 1.18 3.74
CA MET A 115 -1.08 1.92 4.24
C MET A 115 -1.38 1.54 5.70
N ARG A 116 -1.94 2.46 6.47
CA ARG A 116 -2.36 2.25 7.87
C ARG A 116 -3.86 2.08 7.98
N SER A 117 -4.34 1.40 9.04
CA SER A 117 -5.78 1.26 9.32
C SER A 117 -6.48 2.61 9.39
N GLU A 118 -5.85 3.61 10.01
CA GLU A 118 -6.38 4.97 10.10
C GLU A 118 -6.71 5.56 8.72
N GLN A 119 -5.80 5.42 7.74
CA GLN A 119 -5.99 5.93 6.38
C GLN A 119 -7.13 5.21 5.64
N LEU A 120 -7.30 3.91 5.91
CA LEU A 120 -8.41 3.13 5.37
C LEU A 120 -9.75 3.58 5.97
N LEU A 121 -9.79 3.85 7.28
CA LEU A 121 -10.97 4.35 7.98
C LEU A 121 -11.32 5.76 7.53
N ASP A 122 -10.35 6.65 7.38
CA ASP A 122 -10.54 8.01 6.84
C ASP A 122 -11.15 8.00 5.43
N LEU A 123 -10.71 7.06 4.58
CA LEU A 123 -11.30 6.89 3.24
C LEU A 123 -12.77 6.46 3.34
N LEU A 124 -13.09 5.49 4.19
CA LEU A 124 -14.45 5.01 4.38
C LEU A 124 -15.36 6.10 4.98
N GLU A 125 -14.84 6.89 5.93
CA GLU A 125 -15.56 8.01 6.51
C GLU A 125 -15.85 9.09 5.47
N ARG A 126 -14.87 9.45 4.66
CA ARG A 126 -15.00 10.42 3.57
C ARG A 126 -16.00 9.95 2.53
N LEU A 127 -15.94 8.68 2.11
CA LEU A 127 -16.88 8.10 1.16
C LEU A 127 -18.30 8.00 1.72
N GLY A 128 -18.43 7.58 2.97
CA GLY A 128 -19.72 7.35 3.64
C GLY A 128 -20.38 8.62 4.17
N GLY A 129 -19.64 9.75 4.23
CA GLY A 129 -20.13 11.00 4.82
C GLY A 129 -20.25 10.94 6.35
N GLY A 130 -19.60 10.00 7.00
CA GLY A 130 -19.57 9.83 8.45
C GLY A 130 -18.81 8.57 8.87
N PRO A 131 -18.53 8.41 10.17
CA PRO A 131 -17.71 7.33 10.67
C PRO A 131 -18.31 5.95 10.32
N PRO A 132 -17.47 4.99 9.88
CA PRO A 132 -17.91 3.62 9.65
C PRO A 132 -18.50 2.98 10.93
N SER A 133 -19.29 1.94 10.76
CA SER A 133 -19.87 1.22 11.90
C SER A 133 -18.78 0.64 12.81
N PRO A 134 -19.01 0.55 14.13
CA PRO A 134 -18.01 0.11 15.11
C PRO A 134 -17.41 -1.27 14.80
N ASN A 135 -18.18 -2.19 14.22
CA ASN A 135 -17.69 -3.51 13.84
C ASN A 135 -16.71 -3.45 12.64
N VAL A 136 -16.93 -2.55 11.68
CA VAL A 136 -15.99 -2.33 10.57
C VAL A 136 -14.68 -1.75 11.10
N VAL A 137 -14.76 -0.74 11.96
CA VAL A 137 -13.57 -0.16 12.63
C VAL A 137 -12.81 -1.22 13.41
N PHE A 138 -13.51 -1.95 14.27
CA PHE A 138 -12.89 -3.01 15.08
C PHE A 138 -12.20 -4.08 14.21
N SER A 139 -12.82 -4.48 13.11
CA SER A 139 -12.26 -5.52 12.25
C SER A 139 -11.01 -5.03 11.52
N ILE A 140 -11.04 -3.82 10.95
CA ILE A 140 -9.86 -3.25 10.27
C ILE A 140 -8.69 -3.10 11.26
N ASP A 141 -8.92 -2.59 12.46
CA ASP A 141 -7.90 -2.46 13.50
C ASP A 141 -7.37 -3.83 13.97
N SER A 142 -8.27 -4.82 14.08
CA SER A 142 -7.88 -6.19 14.45
C SER A 142 -7.00 -6.82 13.37
N TRP A 143 -7.35 -6.65 12.09
CA TRP A 143 -6.58 -7.17 10.96
C TRP A 143 -5.19 -6.50 10.87
N GLU A 144 -5.08 -5.19 11.14
CA GLU A 144 -3.79 -4.53 11.22
C GLU A 144 -2.94 -5.07 12.37
N LYS A 145 -3.52 -5.21 13.57
CA LYS A 145 -2.81 -5.77 14.73
C LYS A 145 -2.31 -7.20 14.47
N GLU A 146 -3.14 -8.02 13.85
CA GLU A 146 -2.76 -9.38 13.47
C GLU A 146 -1.65 -9.37 12.41
N TYR A 147 -1.76 -8.52 11.39
CA TYR A 147 -0.74 -8.35 10.35
C TYR A 147 0.60 -7.92 10.94
N LEU A 148 0.60 -6.96 11.87
CA LEU A 148 1.80 -6.46 12.53
C LEU A 148 2.35 -7.40 13.61
N SER A 149 1.58 -8.41 14.04
CA SER A 149 1.99 -9.35 15.10
C SER A 149 3.11 -10.29 14.68
N VAL A 150 3.27 -10.54 13.38
CA VAL A 150 4.32 -11.42 12.83
C VAL A 150 5.14 -10.64 11.81
N LYS A 151 6.44 -10.59 12.05
CA LYS A 151 7.40 -9.98 11.12
C LYS A 151 8.43 -11.03 10.73
N LEU A 152 8.56 -11.29 9.44
CA LEU A 152 9.59 -12.15 8.89
C LEU A 152 10.71 -11.27 8.31
N PHE A 153 11.91 -11.44 8.85
CA PHE A 153 13.11 -10.80 8.33
C PHE A 153 13.94 -11.81 7.55
N SER A 154 14.56 -11.37 6.48
CA SER A 154 15.50 -12.17 5.71
C SER A 154 16.80 -11.38 5.55
N GLY A 155 17.93 -12.00 5.89
CA GLY A 155 19.24 -11.36 5.83
C GLY A 155 20.14 -11.80 7.00
N PRO A 156 21.43 -11.43 7.00
CA PRO A 156 22.31 -11.70 8.12
C PRO A 156 21.91 -10.86 9.33
N VAL A 157 21.99 -11.49 10.50
CA VAL A 157 21.65 -10.87 11.78
C VAL A 157 22.92 -10.67 12.59
N LEU A 158 23.19 -9.43 12.99
CA LEU A 158 24.24 -9.08 13.91
C LEU A 158 23.66 -8.99 15.33
N LEU A 159 24.24 -9.74 16.26
CA LEU A 159 23.90 -9.67 17.69
C LEU A 159 25.00 -8.92 18.43
N VAL A 160 24.64 -7.89 19.17
CA VAL A 160 25.58 -7.03 19.90
C VAL A 160 25.20 -6.98 21.36
N ASP A 161 26.17 -7.22 22.22
CA ASP A 161 26.02 -7.10 23.67
C ASP A 161 25.58 -5.67 24.08
N PRO A 162 24.74 -5.53 25.11
CA PRO A 162 24.29 -4.24 25.60
C PRO A 162 25.39 -3.21 25.85
N ALA A 163 26.56 -3.65 26.33
CA ALA A 163 27.69 -2.78 26.62
C ALA A 163 28.33 -2.17 25.36
N ARG A 164 28.16 -2.78 24.20
CA ARG A 164 28.79 -2.38 22.94
C ARG A 164 27.83 -1.79 21.91
N ARG A 165 26.53 -1.76 22.18
CA ARG A 165 25.51 -1.24 21.24
C ARG A 165 25.79 0.16 20.76
N HIS A 166 26.26 1.03 21.66
CA HIS A 166 26.57 2.42 21.34
C HIS A 166 27.64 2.55 20.24
N LEU A 167 28.56 1.60 20.13
CA LEU A 167 29.61 1.60 19.09
C LEU A 167 29.01 1.35 17.70
N VAL A 168 28.04 0.45 17.61
CA VAL A 168 27.34 0.12 16.36
C VAL A 168 26.35 1.21 15.96
N GLU A 169 25.58 1.72 16.94
CA GLU A 169 24.50 2.69 16.70
C GLU A 169 25.01 4.09 16.33
N HIS A 170 26.25 4.43 16.71
CA HIS A 170 26.87 5.73 16.40
C HIS A 170 27.90 5.66 15.26
N SER A 171 28.05 4.51 14.62
CA SER A 171 28.96 4.34 13.49
C SER A 171 28.26 4.60 12.16
N GLU A 172 28.80 5.54 11.36
CA GLU A 172 28.32 5.78 10.00
C GLU A 172 28.45 4.53 9.12
N ALA A 173 29.58 3.81 9.21
CA ALA A 173 29.83 2.60 8.43
C ALA A 173 28.81 1.49 8.74
N MET A 174 28.36 1.35 9.97
CA MET A 174 27.34 0.38 10.36
C MET A 174 25.93 0.87 10.02
N SER A 175 25.67 2.15 10.11
CA SER A 175 24.37 2.76 9.77
C SER A 175 23.97 2.46 8.33
N ASP A 176 24.91 2.50 7.39
CA ASP A 176 24.69 2.20 5.98
C ASP A 176 24.37 0.71 5.72
N LEU A 177 24.82 -0.16 6.61
CA LEU A 177 24.59 -1.60 6.52
C LEU A 177 23.33 -2.08 7.26
N ILE A 178 22.82 -1.30 8.23
CA ILE A 178 21.65 -1.68 9.03
C ILE A 178 20.36 -1.36 8.30
N VAL A 179 19.58 -2.40 7.99
CA VAL A 179 18.24 -2.27 7.37
C VAL A 179 17.17 -2.08 8.43
N SER A 180 17.28 -2.78 9.56
CA SER A 180 16.28 -2.76 10.62
C SER A 180 16.87 -3.19 11.95
N ILE A 181 16.24 -2.71 13.04
CA ILE A 181 16.58 -3.08 14.42
C ILE A 181 15.36 -3.77 15.03
N PRO A 182 15.19 -5.11 14.83
CA PRO A 182 14.04 -5.86 15.32
C PRO A 182 13.87 -5.83 16.84
N ALA A 183 14.99 -5.82 17.55
CA ALA A 183 15.05 -5.72 19.00
C ALA A 183 16.35 -5.03 19.43
N PRO A 184 16.43 -4.48 20.65
CA PRO A 184 17.65 -3.88 21.17
C PRO A 184 18.85 -4.84 21.10
N GLY A 185 19.90 -4.46 20.34
CA GLY A 185 21.09 -5.28 20.12
C GLY A 185 20.96 -6.34 19.03
N VAL A 186 19.86 -6.35 18.28
CA VAL A 186 19.63 -7.22 17.13
C VAL A 186 19.51 -6.36 15.87
N TYR A 187 20.46 -6.44 14.98
CA TYR A 187 20.55 -5.65 13.76
C TYR A 187 20.44 -6.55 12.55
N LEU A 188 19.50 -6.23 11.65
CA LEU A 188 19.39 -6.87 10.34
C LEU A 188 20.23 -6.10 9.35
N LEU A 189 21.11 -6.80 8.63
CA LEU A 189 22.04 -6.17 7.69
C LEU A 189 21.57 -6.35 6.24
N SER A 190 21.95 -5.38 5.39
CA SER A 190 21.61 -5.32 3.97
C SER A 190 22.46 -6.25 3.09
N THR A 191 23.59 -6.72 3.59
CA THR A 191 24.58 -7.49 2.83
C THR A 191 24.97 -8.78 3.55
N ASN A 192 25.25 -9.82 2.75
CA ASN A 192 25.85 -11.08 3.22
C ASN A 192 27.40 -11.09 3.06
N ASP A 193 27.99 -9.98 2.63
CA ASP A 193 29.43 -9.85 2.45
C ASP A 193 30.11 -9.72 3.83
N THR A 194 30.69 -10.85 4.26
CA THR A 194 31.32 -10.96 5.58
C THR A 194 32.51 -10.04 5.72
N ASP A 195 33.29 -9.85 4.65
CA ASP A 195 34.49 -9.01 4.67
C ASP A 195 34.09 -7.53 4.88
N LEU A 196 33.01 -7.11 4.24
CA LEU A 196 32.47 -5.77 4.40
C LEU A 196 31.94 -5.53 5.82
N ILE A 197 31.24 -6.52 6.37
CA ILE A 197 30.71 -6.45 7.74
C ILE A 197 31.83 -6.42 8.75
N GLU A 198 32.84 -7.30 8.61
CA GLU A 198 34.01 -7.34 9.50
C GLU A 198 34.80 -6.02 9.50
N LYS A 199 35.00 -5.45 8.31
CA LYS A 199 35.66 -4.16 8.17
C LYS A 199 34.89 -3.06 8.91
N ALA A 200 33.57 -2.98 8.70
CA ALA A 200 32.73 -1.98 9.37
C ALA A 200 32.72 -2.16 10.89
N LEU A 201 32.74 -3.40 11.39
CA LEU A 201 32.85 -3.69 12.82
C LEU A 201 34.23 -3.30 13.39
N HIS A 202 35.30 -3.62 12.67
CA HIS A 202 36.64 -3.21 13.06
C HIS A 202 36.81 -1.68 13.14
N ASP A 203 36.21 -0.97 12.17
CA ASP A 203 36.20 0.50 12.17
C ASP A 203 35.43 1.08 13.38
N CYS A 204 34.49 0.31 13.96
CA CYS A 204 33.80 0.65 15.21
C CYS A 204 34.56 0.23 16.47
N GLY A 205 35.72 -0.41 16.33
CA GLY A 205 36.50 -0.93 17.47
C GLY A 205 35.93 -2.23 18.05
N ILE A 206 35.22 -3.02 17.22
CA ILE A 206 34.68 -4.32 17.59
C ILE A 206 35.39 -5.40 16.80
N ASP A 207 36.23 -6.18 17.49
CA ASP A 207 36.83 -7.37 16.90
C ASP A 207 35.84 -8.53 17.01
N GLN A 208 35.57 -9.20 15.87
CA GLN A 208 34.67 -10.35 15.80
C GLN A 208 35.34 -11.62 16.35
N THR A 209 34.59 -12.37 17.15
CA THR A 209 34.92 -13.75 17.40
C THR A 209 34.09 -14.59 16.39
N PRO A 210 34.69 -15.40 15.50
CA PRO A 210 33.94 -16.26 14.60
C PRO A 210 33.01 -17.18 15.40
N ALA A 211 31.76 -17.27 14.98
CA ALA A 211 30.74 -18.12 15.59
C ALA A 211 30.96 -19.60 15.23
#